data_0017189a4661266558ad3d621ea8ad85
#
_entry.id   0017189a4661266558ad3d621ea8ad85
#
_cell.length_a   1.000
_cell.length_b   1.000
_cell.length_c   1.000
_cell.angle_alpha   90.00
_cell.angle_beta   90.00
_cell.angle_gamma   90.00
#
_symmetry.space_group_name_H-M   'P 1'
#
loop_
_entity.id
_entity.type
_entity.pdbx_description
1 polymer ?
#
loop_
_entity_poly.entity_id
_entity_poly.type
_entity_poly.pdbx_seq_one_letter_code
_entity_poly.pdbx_strand_id
1 'polypeptide(L)'
;MENTSSWQRLIEGDLPPAQRPAPAIYASWLRCRSLMQPAVWKAPHCALGATFNSICQRKNDLLTLGQAALEDACEYMEQRRCLLMILDESGCMLWLCGDIPTRECLQLLGFTPGAYWAEGDIGTNAPSLAVAEGHPMQVRGSEHVRQALHDWSFCATPVYDNSGRQRGSIALGCRLADCAAGDLSLTLALAREIGNSLNADSLLAESNRHLNQLYGLLDGVDDGVMAWDHRGYLQYINQRAASLLKLDEQQSQGKALTQLLTLPALLNRAIAQRQPLQHVEVTFESQRQFIATLLT
;
A
#
# COMPACT_ATOMS: atom_id res chain seq x y z
N MET A 1 20.03 26.44 21.04
CA MET A 1 21.31 26.35 21.77
C MET A 1 21.24 25.45 23.01
N GLU A 2 20.10 25.30 23.70
CA GLU A 2 19.97 24.47 24.94
C GLU A 2 20.12 22.94 24.71
N ASN A 3 19.78 22.43 23.54
CA ASN A 3 19.80 20.99 23.30
C ASN A 3 21.19 20.41 22.95
N THR A 4 22.13 21.20 22.47
CA THR A 4 23.52 20.74 22.23
C THR A 4 24.19 20.33 23.54
N SER A 5 23.81 20.99 24.65
CA SER A 5 24.29 20.65 25.98
C SER A 5 23.72 19.34 26.53
N SER A 6 22.48 18.99 26.19
CA SER A 6 21.82 17.74 26.64
C SER A 6 22.44 16.50 25.99
N TRP A 7 22.75 16.58 24.69
CA TRP A 7 23.41 15.53 23.93
C TRP A 7 24.85 15.26 24.44
N GLN A 8 25.62 16.33 24.67
CA GLN A 8 26.96 16.21 25.24
C GLN A 8 26.93 15.63 26.65
N ARG A 9 26.01 16.04 27.50
CA ARG A 9 25.82 15.50 28.85
C ARG A 9 25.44 14.01 28.85
N LEU A 10 24.67 13.55 27.84
CA LEU A 10 24.38 12.13 27.71
C LEU A 10 25.64 11.31 27.42
N ILE A 11 26.55 11.82 26.57
CA ILE A 11 27.84 11.14 26.28
C ILE A 11 28.67 11.04 27.55
N GLU A 12 28.69 12.10 28.36
CA GLU A 12 29.40 12.21 29.62
C GLU A 12 28.73 11.42 30.75
N GLY A 13 27.51 10.91 30.54
CA GLY A 13 26.76 10.13 31.53
C GLY A 13 26.04 10.95 32.59
N ASP A 14 25.93 12.27 32.40
CA ASP A 14 25.40 13.24 33.36
C ASP A 14 24.13 13.97 32.87
N LEU A 15 23.19 13.26 32.19
CA LEU A 15 21.94 13.85 31.72
C LEU A 15 20.83 13.72 32.77
N PRO A 16 20.42 14.85 33.45
CA PRO A 16 19.36 14.82 34.43
C PRO A 16 18.01 14.39 33.82
N PRO A 17 17.14 13.70 34.55
CA PRO A 17 15.82 13.28 34.05
C PRO A 17 14.98 14.41 33.45
N ALA A 18 15.04 15.61 34.02
CA ALA A 18 14.30 16.78 33.56
C ALA A 18 14.75 17.33 32.19
N GLN A 19 15.93 16.92 31.68
CA GLN A 19 16.49 17.37 30.41
C GLN A 19 16.48 16.25 29.35
N ARG A 20 15.87 15.09 29.66
CA ARG A 20 15.76 13.99 28.71
C ARG A 20 14.70 14.32 27.66
N PRO A 21 14.94 13.98 26.39
CA PRO A 21 13.93 14.05 25.34
C PRO A 21 12.79 13.05 25.60
N ALA A 22 11.81 12.98 24.69
CA ALA A 22 10.75 11.99 24.74
C ALA A 22 11.32 10.57 24.93
N PRO A 23 10.62 9.67 25.67
CA PRO A 23 11.16 8.35 26.06
C PRO A 23 11.71 7.52 24.91
N ALA A 24 11.03 7.51 23.76
CA ALA A 24 11.48 6.77 22.58
C ALA A 24 12.79 7.33 22.00
N ILE A 25 12.94 8.66 21.95
CA ILE A 25 14.17 9.35 21.50
C ILE A 25 15.30 9.04 22.47
N TYR A 26 15.03 9.11 23.78
CA TYR A 26 16.04 8.79 24.80
C TYR A 26 16.51 7.34 24.71
N ALA A 27 15.59 6.39 24.55
CA ALA A 27 15.92 4.98 24.34
C ALA A 27 16.78 4.77 23.06
N SER A 28 16.45 5.47 21.98
CA SER A 28 17.26 5.48 20.76
C SER A 28 18.65 6.04 21.00
N TRP A 29 18.79 7.13 21.73
CA TRP A 29 20.08 7.69 22.10
C TRP A 29 20.98 6.70 22.84
N LEU A 30 20.39 5.92 23.73
CA LEU A 30 21.13 4.88 24.45
C LEU A 30 21.62 3.76 23.53
N ARG A 31 20.79 3.34 22.55
CA ARG A 31 21.19 2.36 21.53
C ARG A 31 22.26 2.90 20.60
N CYS A 32 22.17 4.19 20.23
CA CYS A 32 23.06 4.84 19.29
C CYS A 32 24.30 5.47 19.96
N ARG A 33 24.55 5.20 21.23
CA ARG A 33 25.64 5.85 22.00
C ARG A 33 27.01 5.74 21.34
N SER A 34 27.31 4.64 20.68
CA SER A 34 28.57 4.45 19.93
C SER A 34 28.72 5.36 18.72
N LEU A 35 27.60 5.89 18.18
CA LEU A 35 27.54 6.80 17.04
C LEU A 35 27.61 8.28 17.45
N MET A 36 27.55 8.57 18.76
CA MET A 36 27.54 9.92 19.31
C MET A 36 28.91 10.63 19.30
N GLN A 37 29.97 9.94 18.91
CA GLN A 37 31.27 10.60 18.76
C GLN A 37 31.22 11.64 17.63
N PRO A 38 31.86 12.82 17.78
CA PRO A 38 31.84 13.89 16.80
C PRO A 38 32.65 13.55 15.52
N ALA A 39 32.79 12.27 15.26
CA ALA A 39 33.51 11.76 14.12
C ALA A 39 32.75 12.02 12.81
N VAL A 40 33.49 12.08 11.76
CA VAL A 40 33.16 12.24 10.36
C VAL A 40 31.79 11.65 10.01
N TRP A 41 30.94 12.46 9.38
CA TRP A 41 29.69 11.99 8.79
C TRP A 41 29.97 10.81 7.86
N LYS A 42 29.27 9.72 8.07
CA LYS A 42 29.26 8.58 7.17
C LYS A 42 27.87 8.50 6.52
N ALA A 43 27.83 8.53 5.20
CA ALA A 43 26.58 8.38 4.46
C ALA A 43 25.90 7.05 4.82
N PRO A 44 24.57 6.99 4.77
CA PRO A 44 23.82 5.76 5.01
C PRO A 44 24.20 4.68 4.01
N HIS A 45 24.05 3.42 4.43
CA HIS A 45 24.11 2.30 3.49
C HIS A 45 23.03 2.45 2.41
N CYS A 46 23.35 2.08 1.17
CA CYS A 46 22.44 2.26 0.04
C CYS A 46 22.36 0.98 -0.80
N ALA A 47 21.15 0.48 -1.03
CA ALA A 47 20.87 -0.53 -2.03
C ALA A 47 20.96 0.08 -3.42
N LEU A 48 21.75 -0.53 -4.31
CA LEU A 48 22.00 -0.01 -5.65
C LEU A 48 21.65 -1.05 -6.73
N GLY A 49 21.40 -0.58 -7.95
CA GLY A 49 21.23 -1.41 -9.14
C GLY A 49 20.19 -2.52 -8.97
N ALA A 50 20.58 -3.78 -9.24
CA ALA A 50 19.66 -4.92 -9.20
C ALA A 50 19.04 -5.16 -7.82
N THR A 51 19.77 -4.87 -6.73
CA THR A 51 19.25 -5.02 -5.36
C THR A 51 18.11 -4.04 -5.12
N PHE A 52 18.30 -2.76 -5.44
CA PHE A 52 17.25 -1.74 -5.29
C PHE A 52 16.03 -2.06 -6.17
N ASN A 53 16.25 -2.44 -7.44
CA ASN A 53 15.17 -2.83 -8.33
C ASN A 53 14.35 -4.01 -7.78
N SER A 54 15.02 -5.02 -7.19
CA SER A 54 14.34 -6.14 -6.55
C SER A 54 13.52 -5.71 -5.32
N ILE A 55 13.99 -4.75 -4.54
CA ILE A 55 13.22 -4.17 -3.43
C ILE A 55 11.97 -3.46 -3.96
N CYS A 56 12.12 -2.58 -4.94
CA CYS A 56 11.01 -1.86 -5.57
C CYS A 56 9.96 -2.82 -6.16
N GLN A 57 10.37 -3.90 -6.82
CA GLN A 57 9.45 -4.92 -7.34
C GLN A 57 8.64 -5.60 -6.23
N ARG A 58 9.28 -5.98 -5.12
CA ARG A 58 8.58 -6.59 -3.97
C ARG A 58 7.64 -5.63 -3.26
N LYS A 59 7.86 -4.32 -3.37
CA LYS A 59 7.11 -3.25 -2.73
C LYS A 59 6.30 -2.42 -3.73
N ASN A 60 6.03 -3.00 -4.91
CA ASN A 60 5.39 -2.28 -6.01
C ASN A 60 4.00 -1.75 -5.63
N ASP A 61 3.24 -2.48 -4.84
CA ASP A 61 1.94 -2.06 -4.32
C ASP A 61 2.06 -0.79 -3.45
N LEU A 62 2.93 -0.82 -2.43
CA LEU A 62 3.20 0.35 -1.58
C LEU A 62 3.72 1.54 -2.40
N LEU A 63 4.64 1.28 -3.33
CA LEU A 63 5.25 2.32 -4.15
C LEU A 63 4.23 2.98 -5.09
N THR A 64 3.46 2.17 -5.83
CA THR A 64 2.49 2.67 -6.82
C THR A 64 1.34 3.42 -6.14
N LEU A 65 0.72 2.82 -5.11
CA LEU A 65 -0.37 3.45 -4.39
C LEU A 65 0.11 4.64 -3.56
N GLY A 66 1.32 4.54 -2.99
CA GLY A 66 1.94 5.64 -2.26
C GLY A 66 2.27 6.82 -3.16
N GLN A 67 2.83 6.62 -4.35
CA GLN A 67 3.09 7.69 -5.31
C GLN A 67 1.80 8.39 -5.73
N ALA A 68 0.76 7.62 -6.07
CA ALA A 68 -0.53 8.18 -6.44
C ALA A 68 -1.15 9.03 -5.31
N ALA A 69 -1.10 8.55 -4.06
CA ALA A 69 -1.62 9.28 -2.90
C ALA A 69 -0.81 10.55 -2.56
N LEU A 70 0.48 10.58 -2.92
CA LEU A 70 1.38 11.70 -2.61
C LEU A 70 1.51 12.70 -3.76
N GLU A 71 0.96 12.43 -4.94
CA GLU A 71 1.16 13.26 -6.15
C GLU A 71 0.73 14.71 -5.91
N ASP A 72 -0.49 14.93 -5.39
CA ASP A 72 -1.00 16.26 -5.08
C ASP A 72 -0.22 16.93 -3.92
N ALA A 73 0.25 16.13 -2.96
CA ALA A 73 1.01 16.64 -1.83
C ALA A 73 2.43 17.08 -2.23
N CYS A 74 3.02 16.50 -3.27
CA CYS A 74 4.37 16.85 -3.72
C CYS A 74 4.47 18.31 -4.17
N GLU A 75 3.51 18.81 -4.95
CA GLU A 75 3.46 20.21 -5.37
C GLU A 75 3.37 21.17 -4.18
N TYR A 76 2.56 20.83 -3.19
CA TYR A 76 2.47 21.61 -1.96
C TYR A 76 3.78 21.59 -1.16
N MET A 77 4.51 20.46 -1.16
CA MET A 77 5.82 20.36 -0.48
C MET A 77 6.90 21.23 -1.14
N GLU A 78 6.86 21.42 -2.46
CA GLU A 78 7.78 22.33 -3.16
C GLU A 78 7.64 23.75 -2.66
N GLN A 79 6.40 24.24 -2.48
CA GLN A 79 6.13 25.57 -1.96
C GLN A 79 6.58 25.73 -0.49
N ARG A 80 6.55 24.66 0.28
CA ARG A 80 6.93 24.63 1.70
C ARG A 80 8.40 24.31 1.98
N ARG A 81 9.22 24.09 0.97
CA ARG A 81 10.61 23.63 1.11
C ARG A 81 10.71 22.35 1.93
N CYS A 82 9.81 21.43 1.69
CA CYS A 82 9.74 20.13 2.37
C CYS A 82 9.87 18.99 1.37
N LEU A 83 10.15 17.81 1.90
CA LEU A 83 10.28 16.55 1.16
C LEU A 83 9.31 15.52 1.70
N LEU A 84 8.74 14.70 0.82
CA LEU A 84 8.01 13.49 1.19
C LEU A 84 8.78 12.25 0.74
N MET A 85 8.77 11.22 1.56
CA MET A 85 9.50 9.98 1.35
C MET A 85 8.60 8.79 1.60
N ILE A 86 8.74 7.75 0.78
CA ILE A 86 8.18 6.41 1.01
C ILE A 86 9.34 5.50 1.39
N LEU A 87 9.22 4.83 2.53
CA LEU A 87 10.19 3.86 3.01
C LEU A 87 9.52 2.50 3.21
N ASP A 88 10.25 1.42 2.96
CA ASP A 88 9.77 0.09 3.33
C ASP A 88 9.93 -0.19 4.84
N GLU A 89 9.50 -1.36 5.29
CA GLU A 89 9.61 -1.76 6.70
C GLU A 89 11.04 -1.98 7.20
N SER A 90 12.01 -2.08 6.29
CA SER A 90 13.43 -2.13 6.64
C SER A 90 14.08 -0.76 6.76
N GLY A 91 13.32 0.31 6.45
CA GLY A 91 13.81 1.67 6.39
C GLY A 91 14.53 2.02 5.09
N CYS A 92 14.45 1.20 4.05
CA CYS A 92 14.95 1.53 2.73
C CYS A 92 14.06 2.59 2.09
N MET A 93 14.63 3.74 1.71
CA MET A 93 13.91 4.79 1.00
C MET A 93 13.62 4.37 -0.44
N LEU A 94 12.34 4.17 -0.76
CA LEU A 94 11.90 3.73 -2.09
C LEU A 94 11.70 4.90 -3.03
N TRP A 95 11.24 6.04 -2.50
CA TRP A 95 10.88 7.20 -3.28
C TRP A 95 10.98 8.50 -2.48
N LEU A 96 11.20 9.60 -3.19
CA LEU A 96 11.41 10.94 -2.64
C LEU A 96 10.90 11.99 -3.62
N CYS A 97 10.05 12.92 -3.14
CA CYS A 97 9.63 14.10 -3.89
C CYS A 97 9.63 15.37 -3.03
N GLY A 98 9.35 16.52 -3.66
CA GLY A 98 9.24 17.84 -3.04
C GLY A 98 10.32 18.80 -3.50
N ASP A 99 10.61 19.82 -2.69
CA ASP A 99 11.48 20.96 -3.03
C ASP A 99 12.88 20.53 -3.49
N ILE A 100 13.25 20.98 -4.70
CA ILE A 100 14.51 20.57 -5.35
C ILE A 100 15.74 20.98 -4.53
N PRO A 101 15.91 22.25 -4.08
CA PRO A 101 17.03 22.65 -3.26
C PRO A 101 17.16 21.83 -1.96
N THR A 102 16.04 21.57 -1.28
CA THR A 102 16.01 20.76 -0.06
C THR A 102 16.41 19.33 -0.34
N ARG A 103 15.94 18.75 -1.46
CA ARG A 103 16.33 17.42 -1.92
C ARG A 103 17.82 17.31 -2.22
N GLU A 104 18.40 18.28 -2.92
CA GLU A 104 19.84 18.31 -3.21
C GLU A 104 20.65 18.35 -1.92
N CYS A 105 20.24 19.18 -0.94
CA CYS A 105 20.89 19.20 0.38
C CYS A 105 20.85 17.84 1.09
N LEU A 106 19.73 17.11 1.01
CA LEU A 106 19.60 15.79 1.61
C LEU A 106 20.45 14.74 0.85
N GLN A 107 20.51 14.84 -0.48
CA GLN A 107 21.34 13.98 -1.33
C GLN A 107 22.84 14.16 -1.07
N LEU A 108 23.30 15.38 -0.77
CA LEU A 108 24.70 15.62 -0.38
C LEU A 108 25.09 14.88 0.90
N LEU A 109 24.13 14.56 1.76
CA LEU A 109 24.33 13.70 2.93
C LEU A 109 24.23 12.20 2.60
N GLY A 110 23.99 11.83 1.34
CA GLY A 110 23.89 10.44 0.89
C GLY A 110 22.47 9.85 0.94
N PHE A 111 21.45 10.63 1.23
CA PHE A 111 20.07 10.16 1.24
C PHE A 111 19.45 10.25 -0.15
N THR A 112 19.54 9.16 -0.88
CA THR A 112 18.95 8.94 -2.20
C THR A 112 18.00 7.74 -2.15
N PRO A 113 17.09 7.52 -3.12
CA PRO A 113 16.37 6.26 -3.23
C PRO A 113 17.33 5.06 -3.14
N GLY A 114 17.01 4.10 -2.28
CA GLY A 114 17.89 3.00 -1.89
C GLY A 114 18.62 3.19 -0.55
N ALA A 115 18.72 4.42 -0.03
CA ALA A 115 19.38 4.69 1.25
C ALA A 115 18.55 4.15 2.43
N TYR A 116 19.23 3.54 3.41
CA TYR A 116 18.60 3.01 4.61
C TYR A 116 18.60 4.02 5.75
N TRP A 117 17.46 4.20 6.37
CA TRP A 117 17.25 5.02 7.56
C TRP A 117 17.39 4.19 8.85
N ALA A 118 18.35 3.27 8.87
CA ALA A 118 18.58 2.41 10.03
C ALA A 118 19.28 3.16 11.16
N GLU A 119 18.87 2.96 12.41
CA GLU A 119 19.53 3.55 13.59
C GLU A 119 21.02 3.19 13.67
N GLY A 120 21.40 1.98 13.24
CA GLY A 120 22.79 1.53 13.24
C GLY A 120 23.71 2.32 12.31
N ASP A 121 23.16 2.93 11.26
CA ASP A 121 23.95 3.69 10.26
C ASP A 121 23.94 5.19 10.58
N ILE A 122 22.74 5.76 10.74
CA ILE A 122 22.58 7.21 10.82
C ILE A 122 22.17 7.70 12.21
N GLY A 123 21.98 6.82 13.16
CA GLY A 123 21.54 7.16 14.51
C GLY A 123 20.04 7.44 14.61
N THR A 124 19.65 8.08 15.69
CA THR A 124 18.25 8.44 15.98
C THR A 124 17.64 9.24 14.86
N ASN A 125 16.54 8.73 14.30
CA ASN A 125 15.79 9.36 13.20
C ASN A 125 14.30 8.97 13.26
N ALA A 126 13.41 9.81 12.71
CA ALA A 126 11.98 9.58 12.78
C ALA A 126 11.50 8.32 12.02
N PRO A 127 11.98 8.01 10.79
CA PRO A 127 11.59 6.79 10.10
C PRO A 127 11.84 5.51 10.88
N SER A 128 13.06 5.31 11.40
CA SER A 128 13.36 4.10 12.17
C SER A 128 12.58 4.02 13.49
N LEU A 129 12.39 5.16 14.18
CA LEU A 129 11.61 5.20 15.41
C LEU A 129 10.13 4.90 15.14
N ALA A 130 9.54 5.47 14.08
CA ALA A 130 8.15 5.20 13.73
C ALA A 130 7.91 3.71 13.46
N VAL A 131 8.86 3.05 12.78
CA VAL A 131 8.81 1.60 12.54
C VAL A 131 8.93 0.82 13.86
N ALA A 132 9.89 1.18 14.71
CA ALA A 132 10.17 0.46 15.96
C ALA A 132 9.06 0.62 17.00
N GLU A 133 8.50 1.82 17.14
CA GLU A 133 7.47 2.16 18.12
C GLU A 133 6.05 1.84 17.62
N GLY A 134 5.87 1.66 16.31
CA GLY A 134 4.56 1.37 15.71
C GLY A 134 3.59 2.56 15.68
N HIS A 135 4.06 3.78 15.90
CA HIS A 135 3.23 4.99 15.89
C HIS A 135 3.97 6.20 15.30
N PRO A 136 3.26 7.30 14.99
CA PRO A 136 3.88 8.51 14.42
C PRO A 136 4.98 9.07 15.32
N MET A 137 6.13 9.38 14.72
CA MET A 137 7.29 9.91 15.41
C MET A 137 7.80 11.19 14.74
N GLN A 138 8.34 12.10 15.54
CA GLN A 138 9.06 13.27 15.08
C GLN A 138 10.41 13.35 15.78
N VAL A 139 11.46 13.67 15.02
CA VAL A 139 12.83 13.91 15.52
C VAL A 139 13.31 15.24 14.94
N ARG A 140 13.75 16.16 15.80
CA ARG A 140 14.06 17.55 15.45
C ARG A 140 15.45 17.96 15.90
N GLY A 141 16.19 18.57 14.99
CA GLY A 141 17.46 19.25 15.36
C GLY A 141 18.42 18.34 16.13
N SER A 142 18.82 18.77 17.28
CA SER A 142 19.74 18.05 18.16
C SER A 142 19.19 16.79 18.83
N GLU A 143 17.93 16.42 18.59
CA GLU A 143 17.42 15.08 18.93
C GLU A 143 18.05 14.00 18.02
N HIS A 144 18.52 14.38 16.84
CA HIS A 144 19.35 13.49 16.02
C HIS A 144 20.70 13.27 16.67
N VAL A 145 21.16 12.02 16.72
CA VAL A 145 22.47 11.65 17.24
C VAL A 145 23.60 12.22 16.37
N ARG A 146 23.39 12.30 15.06
CA ARG A 146 24.38 12.79 14.10
C ARG A 146 24.25 14.30 13.90
N GLN A 147 25.32 15.03 14.16
CA GLN A 147 25.38 16.49 14.02
C GLN A 147 24.99 16.99 12.61
N ALA A 148 25.30 16.23 11.57
CA ALA A 148 24.94 16.55 10.18
C ALA A 148 23.41 16.68 9.96
N LEU A 149 22.60 16.12 10.87
CA LEU A 149 21.14 16.18 10.82
C LEU A 149 20.55 17.22 11.80
N HIS A 150 21.37 18.00 12.53
CA HIS A 150 20.87 18.97 13.50
C HIS A 150 20.11 20.14 12.87
N ASP A 151 20.32 20.41 11.58
CA ASP A 151 19.55 21.43 10.85
C ASP A 151 18.26 20.88 10.24
N TRP A 152 17.91 19.63 10.54
CA TRP A 152 16.77 18.94 9.95
C TRP A 152 15.69 18.62 10.98
N SER A 153 14.45 18.54 10.51
CA SER A 153 13.32 17.94 11.19
C SER A 153 12.72 16.87 10.31
N PHE A 154 12.49 15.69 10.88
CA PHE A 154 11.80 14.60 10.21
C PHE A 154 10.60 14.15 11.03
N CYS A 155 9.47 13.96 10.35
CA CYS A 155 8.28 13.28 10.86
C CYS A 155 8.09 12.00 10.09
N ALA A 156 7.67 10.93 10.74
CA ALA A 156 7.36 9.68 10.06
C ALA A 156 6.17 8.98 10.70
N THR A 157 5.37 8.32 9.87
CA THR A 157 4.20 7.53 10.29
C THR A 157 4.24 6.17 9.60
N PRO A 158 4.10 5.06 10.35
CA PRO A 158 4.06 3.73 9.77
C PRO A 158 2.77 3.52 8.96
N VAL A 159 2.85 2.77 7.86
CA VAL A 159 1.73 2.35 7.02
C VAL A 159 1.40 0.91 7.35
N TYR A 160 0.14 0.63 7.63
CA TYR A 160 -0.37 -0.71 7.94
C TYR A 160 -1.38 -1.18 6.90
N ASP A 161 -1.37 -2.48 6.60
CA ASP A 161 -2.45 -3.13 5.85
C ASP A 161 -3.60 -3.59 6.78
N ASN A 162 -4.66 -4.15 6.19
CA ASN A 162 -5.84 -4.64 6.92
C ASN A 162 -5.56 -5.78 7.89
N SER A 163 -4.46 -6.50 7.73
CA SER A 163 -4.03 -7.54 8.65
C SER A 163 -3.28 -6.98 9.88
N GLY A 164 -3.07 -5.66 9.93
CA GLY A 164 -2.25 -4.98 10.93
C GLY A 164 -0.75 -5.16 10.70
N ARG A 165 -0.34 -5.69 9.54
CA ARG A 165 1.06 -5.82 9.18
C ARG A 165 1.60 -4.48 8.69
N GLN A 166 2.74 -4.08 9.22
CA GLN A 166 3.46 -2.91 8.76
C GLN A 166 4.05 -3.15 7.37
N ARG A 167 3.75 -2.27 6.43
CA ARG A 167 4.18 -2.33 5.04
C ARG A 167 5.35 -1.40 4.74
N GLY A 168 5.53 -0.38 5.57
CA GLY A 168 6.55 0.65 5.45
C GLY A 168 6.22 1.87 6.28
N SER A 169 6.71 3.04 5.87
CA SER A 169 6.39 4.33 6.49
C SER A 169 6.39 5.46 5.48
N ILE A 170 5.63 6.52 5.79
CA ILE A 170 5.68 7.80 5.08
C ILE A 170 6.42 8.78 5.99
N ALA A 171 7.40 9.48 5.43
CA ALA A 171 8.14 10.49 6.15
C ALA A 171 8.10 11.85 5.44
N LEU A 172 8.12 12.91 6.24
CA LEU A 172 8.29 14.29 5.81
C LEU A 172 9.60 14.81 6.39
N GLY A 173 10.43 15.41 5.55
CA GLY A 173 11.69 16.02 5.95
C GLY A 173 11.76 17.48 5.51
N CYS A 174 12.26 18.35 6.38
CA CYS A 174 12.49 19.76 6.07
C CYS A 174 13.67 20.30 6.88
N ARG A 175 14.14 21.50 6.54
CA ARG A 175 15.03 22.24 7.42
C ARG A 175 14.29 22.60 8.70
N LEU A 176 15.00 22.67 9.82
CA LEU A 176 14.41 22.99 11.13
C LEU A 176 13.67 24.34 11.11
N ALA A 177 14.16 25.29 10.31
CA ALA A 177 13.55 26.62 10.15
C ALA A 177 12.21 26.58 9.39
N ASP A 178 11.98 25.58 8.53
CA ASP A 178 10.79 25.42 7.69
C ASP A 178 9.76 24.45 8.30
N CYS A 179 10.05 23.92 9.49
CA CYS A 179 9.20 22.96 10.19
C CYS A 179 7.88 23.60 10.68
N ALA A 180 6.76 22.91 10.46
CA ALA A 180 5.44 23.36 10.91
C ALA A 180 4.80 22.40 11.92
N ALA A 181 3.90 22.93 12.77
CA ALA A 181 3.21 22.14 13.80
C ALA A 181 2.32 21.02 13.23
N GLY A 182 1.87 21.15 11.98
CA GLY A 182 1.02 20.17 11.31
C GLY A 182 1.75 19.04 10.58
N ASP A 183 3.08 19.04 10.53
CA ASP A 183 3.86 18.10 9.71
C ASP A 183 3.63 16.63 10.10
N LEU A 184 3.56 16.35 11.40
CA LEU A 184 3.26 15.00 11.89
C LEU A 184 1.82 14.57 11.55
N SER A 185 0.86 15.49 11.65
CA SER A 185 -0.53 15.22 11.28
C SER A 185 -0.70 14.96 9.80
N LEU A 186 0.08 15.64 8.96
CA LEU A 186 0.10 15.41 7.52
C LEU A 186 0.64 14.00 7.20
N THR A 187 1.76 13.58 7.79
CA THR A 187 2.27 12.22 7.58
C THR A 187 1.29 11.16 8.05
N LEU A 188 0.55 11.42 9.14
CA LEU A 188 -0.49 10.51 9.63
C LEU A 188 -1.67 10.39 8.65
N ALA A 189 -2.12 11.52 8.08
CA ALA A 189 -3.20 11.53 7.09
C ALA A 189 -2.80 10.75 5.81
N LEU A 190 -1.60 11.03 5.29
CA LEU A 190 -1.06 10.36 4.10
C LEU A 190 -0.84 8.86 4.33
N ALA A 191 -0.30 8.46 5.48
CA ALA A 191 -0.10 7.05 5.81
C ALA A 191 -1.43 6.28 5.92
N ARG A 192 -2.48 6.92 6.46
CA ARG A 192 -3.83 6.34 6.51
C ARG A 192 -4.45 6.19 5.13
N GLU A 193 -4.29 7.20 4.27
CA GLU A 193 -4.80 7.15 2.90
C GLU A 193 -4.16 6.00 2.12
N ILE A 194 -2.84 5.86 2.20
CA ILE A 194 -2.12 4.76 1.56
C ILE A 194 -2.54 3.41 2.15
N GLY A 195 -2.69 3.30 3.47
CA GLY A 195 -3.20 2.10 4.13
C GLY A 195 -4.59 1.71 3.63
N ASN A 196 -5.51 2.67 3.49
CA ASN A 196 -6.85 2.45 2.96
C ASN A 196 -6.81 1.97 1.50
N SER A 197 -5.95 2.56 0.67
CA SER A 197 -5.77 2.16 -0.73
C SER A 197 -5.21 0.74 -0.86
N LEU A 198 -4.20 0.37 -0.05
CA LEU A 198 -3.67 -0.99 0.03
C LEU A 198 -4.75 -2.01 0.43
N ASN A 199 -5.62 -1.64 1.37
CA ASN A 199 -6.71 -2.48 1.83
C ASN A 199 -7.78 -2.69 0.75
N ALA A 200 -8.18 -1.62 0.05
CA ALA A 200 -9.14 -1.69 -1.05
C ALA A 200 -8.62 -2.59 -2.18
N ASP A 201 -7.36 -2.42 -2.58
CA ASP A 201 -6.72 -3.25 -3.62
C ASP A 201 -6.65 -4.73 -3.22
N SER A 202 -6.30 -5.02 -1.96
CA SER A 202 -6.28 -6.37 -1.41
C SER A 202 -7.65 -7.05 -1.43
N LEU A 203 -8.72 -6.32 -1.03
CA LEU A 203 -10.08 -6.83 -1.04
C LEU A 203 -10.58 -7.14 -2.46
N LEU A 204 -10.27 -6.27 -3.43
CA LEU A 204 -10.60 -6.51 -4.83
C LEU A 204 -9.86 -7.74 -5.37
N ALA A 205 -8.57 -7.89 -5.06
CA ALA A 205 -7.79 -9.06 -5.48
C ALA A 205 -8.34 -10.37 -4.86
N GLU A 206 -8.76 -10.34 -3.60
CA GLU A 206 -9.36 -11.49 -2.92
C GLU A 206 -10.72 -11.84 -3.52
N SER A 207 -11.58 -10.86 -3.75
CA SER A 207 -12.88 -11.05 -4.41
C SER A 207 -12.73 -11.66 -5.79
N ASN A 208 -11.82 -11.15 -6.61
CA ASN A 208 -11.53 -11.69 -7.94
C ASN A 208 -10.99 -13.13 -7.86
N ARG A 209 -10.16 -13.45 -6.87
CA ARG A 209 -9.67 -14.82 -6.66
C ARG A 209 -10.81 -15.78 -6.32
N HIS A 210 -11.72 -15.38 -5.45
CA HIS A 210 -12.90 -16.19 -5.10
C HIS A 210 -13.81 -16.39 -6.30
N LEU A 211 -14.08 -15.36 -7.10
CA LEU A 211 -14.86 -15.48 -8.33
C LEU A 211 -14.21 -16.49 -9.31
N ASN A 212 -12.91 -16.38 -9.53
CA ASN A 212 -12.16 -17.30 -10.40
C ASN A 212 -12.20 -18.75 -9.89
N GLN A 213 -12.14 -18.96 -8.56
CA GLN A 213 -12.29 -20.28 -7.97
C GLN A 213 -13.71 -20.85 -8.19
N LEU A 214 -14.75 -20.02 -8.01
CA LEU A 214 -16.12 -20.43 -8.28
C LEU A 214 -16.34 -20.80 -9.75
N TYR A 215 -15.83 -19.97 -10.68
CA TYR A 215 -15.89 -20.28 -12.11
C TYR A 215 -15.15 -21.58 -12.45
N GLY A 216 -13.96 -21.80 -11.89
CA GLY A 216 -13.24 -23.06 -12.08
C GLY A 216 -13.98 -24.29 -11.55
N LEU A 217 -14.73 -24.16 -10.45
CA LEU A 217 -15.59 -25.23 -9.96
C LEU A 217 -16.78 -25.49 -10.91
N LEU A 218 -17.42 -24.43 -11.41
CA LEU A 218 -18.54 -24.53 -12.35
C LEU A 218 -18.11 -25.11 -13.71
N ASP A 219 -16.89 -24.84 -14.15
CA ASP A 219 -16.34 -25.44 -15.38
C ASP A 219 -16.04 -26.95 -15.22
N GLY A 220 -15.78 -27.40 -13.99
CA GLY A 220 -15.56 -28.82 -13.66
C GLY A 220 -16.84 -29.65 -13.52
N VAL A 221 -18.01 -29.03 -13.58
CA VAL A 221 -19.30 -29.75 -13.50
C VAL A 221 -19.68 -30.31 -14.85
N ASP A 222 -20.16 -31.58 -14.88
CA ASP A 222 -20.62 -32.26 -16.12
C ASP A 222 -21.90 -31.63 -16.69
N ASP A 223 -22.61 -30.86 -15.92
CA ASP A 223 -23.83 -30.14 -16.34
C ASP A 223 -23.49 -28.80 -17.00
N GLY A 224 -24.30 -28.41 -17.99
CA GLY A 224 -24.23 -27.09 -18.61
C GLY A 224 -24.77 -26.01 -17.64
N VAL A 225 -23.92 -25.05 -17.26
CA VAL A 225 -24.26 -23.96 -16.35
C VAL A 225 -24.25 -22.63 -17.09
N MET A 226 -25.30 -21.85 -16.91
CA MET A 226 -25.41 -20.46 -17.39
C MET A 226 -25.92 -19.56 -16.28
N ALA A 227 -25.36 -18.36 -16.19
CA ALA A 227 -25.86 -17.32 -15.29
C ALA A 227 -26.07 -16.00 -16.05
N TRP A 228 -27.15 -15.29 -15.72
CA TRP A 228 -27.49 -13.99 -16.28
C TRP A 228 -27.89 -13.00 -15.19
N ASP A 229 -27.75 -11.73 -15.52
CA ASP A 229 -28.15 -10.66 -14.60
C ASP A 229 -29.66 -10.43 -14.59
N HIS A 230 -30.12 -9.53 -13.70
CA HIS A 230 -31.53 -9.15 -13.56
C HIS A 230 -32.13 -8.50 -14.82
N ARG A 231 -31.32 -8.11 -15.80
CA ARG A 231 -31.71 -7.56 -17.10
C ARG A 231 -31.72 -8.62 -18.20
N GLY A 232 -31.33 -9.85 -17.89
CA GLY A 232 -31.30 -10.97 -18.84
C GLY A 232 -30.02 -11.02 -19.70
N TYR A 233 -28.95 -10.33 -19.33
CA TYR A 233 -27.67 -10.39 -20.03
C TYR A 233 -26.82 -11.52 -19.45
N LEU A 234 -26.25 -12.34 -20.35
CA LEU A 234 -25.40 -13.46 -19.97
C LEU A 234 -24.12 -12.97 -19.28
N GLN A 235 -23.92 -13.39 -18.04
CA GLN A 235 -22.74 -13.09 -17.23
C GLN A 235 -21.73 -14.23 -17.25
N TYR A 236 -22.19 -15.46 -17.30
CA TYR A 236 -21.36 -16.65 -17.28
C TYR A 236 -21.99 -17.80 -18.06
N ILE A 237 -21.17 -18.58 -18.73
CA ILE A 237 -21.52 -19.85 -19.38
C ILE A 237 -20.30 -20.77 -19.26
N ASN A 238 -20.51 -22.00 -18.77
CA ASN A 238 -19.42 -22.97 -18.73
C ASN A 238 -19.23 -23.65 -20.09
N GLN A 239 -18.06 -24.27 -20.28
CA GLN A 239 -17.71 -24.95 -21.52
C GLN A 239 -18.74 -26.03 -21.92
N ARG A 240 -19.34 -26.68 -20.93
CA ARG A 240 -20.35 -27.73 -21.16
C ARG A 240 -21.63 -27.14 -21.75
N ALA A 241 -22.14 -26.03 -21.18
CA ALA A 241 -23.33 -25.35 -21.71
C ALA A 241 -23.04 -24.76 -23.10
N ALA A 242 -21.88 -24.13 -23.30
CA ALA A 242 -21.46 -23.60 -24.60
C ALA A 242 -21.47 -24.67 -25.68
N SER A 243 -20.90 -25.86 -25.38
CA SER A 243 -20.89 -27.02 -26.29
C SER A 243 -22.28 -27.57 -26.55
N LEU A 244 -23.11 -27.72 -25.52
CA LEU A 244 -24.48 -28.26 -25.65
C LEU A 244 -25.37 -27.35 -26.49
N LEU A 245 -25.25 -26.03 -26.31
CA LEU A 245 -26.08 -25.02 -26.97
C LEU A 245 -25.43 -24.50 -28.27
N LYS A 246 -24.22 -24.92 -28.59
CA LYS A 246 -23.43 -24.46 -29.74
C LYS A 246 -23.18 -22.96 -29.74
N LEU A 247 -22.92 -22.39 -28.57
CA LEU A 247 -22.59 -21.00 -28.36
C LEU A 247 -21.06 -20.85 -28.26
N ASP A 248 -20.55 -19.71 -28.73
CA ASP A 248 -19.19 -19.31 -28.46
C ASP A 248 -19.16 -18.57 -27.11
N GLU A 249 -18.34 -19.02 -26.18
CA GLU A 249 -18.27 -18.50 -24.83
C GLU A 249 -17.91 -17.00 -24.80
N GLN A 250 -16.85 -16.61 -25.51
CA GLN A 250 -16.37 -15.23 -25.52
C GLN A 250 -17.31 -14.28 -26.26
N GLN A 251 -17.93 -14.73 -27.35
CA GLN A 251 -18.85 -13.92 -28.12
C GLN A 251 -20.25 -13.81 -27.52
N SER A 252 -20.61 -14.70 -26.61
CA SER A 252 -21.94 -14.76 -25.99
C SER A 252 -22.03 -13.94 -24.73
N GLN A 253 -20.95 -13.71 -24.03
CA GLN A 253 -20.90 -12.96 -22.79
C GLN A 253 -21.36 -11.49 -22.99
N GLY A 254 -22.20 -10.99 -22.10
CA GLY A 254 -22.77 -9.64 -22.16
C GLY A 254 -23.89 -9.46 -23.18
N LYS A 255 -24.31 -10.51 -23.91
CA LYS A 255 -25.48 -10.46 -24.81
C LYS A 255 -26.75 -10.85 -24.08
N ALA A 256 -27.88 -10.32 -24.56
CA ALA A 256 -29.18 -10.70 -24.02
C ALA A 256 -29.47 -12.18 -24.34
N LEU A 257 -29.99 -12.92 -23.37
CA LEU A 257 -30.31 -14.33 -23.50
C LEU A 257 -31.25 -14.60 -24.68
N THR A 258 -32.20 -13.69 -24.94
CA THR A 258 -33.13 -13.75 -26.08
C THR A 258 -32.49 -13.57 -27.44
N GLN A 259 -31.29 -12.99 -27.51
CA GLN A 259 -30.48 -12.87 -28.75
C GLN A 259 -29.63 -14.12 -29.01
N LEU A 260 -29.29 -14.84 -27.93
CA LEU A 260 -28.45 -16.02 -28.01
C LEU A 260 -29.24 -17.30 -28.26
N LEU A 261 -30.42 -17.40 -27.67
CA LEU A 261 -31.23 -18.62 -27.67
C LEU A 261 -32.72 -18.28 -27.79
N THR A 262 -33.44 -19.07 -28.59
CA THR A 262 -34.90 -19.15 -28.51
C THR A 262 -35.26 -20.05 -27.33
N LEU A 263 -35.67 -19.43 -26.23
CA LEU A 263 -36.02 -20.14 -25.01
C LEU A 263 -37.40 -20.81 -25.12
N PRO A 264 -37.54 -22.06 -24.67
CA PRO A 264 -38.81 -22.71 -24.52
C PRO A 264 -39.80 -21.86 -23.70
N ALA A 265 -41.07 -21.86 -24.06
CA ALA A 265 -42.09 -20.99 -23.44
C ALA A 265 -42.16 -21.15 -21.91
N LEU A 266 -41.91 -22.34 -21.39
CA LEU A 266 -41.88 -22.64 -19.97
C LEU A 266 -40.71 -21.91 -19.25
N LEU A 267 -39.49 -21.95 -19.82
CA LEU A 267 -38.33 -21.22 -19.26
C LEU A 267 -38.52 -19.71 -19.34
N ASN A 268 -39.04 -19.20 -20.47
CA ASN A 268 -39.32 -17.78 -20.63
C ASN A 268 -40.32 -17.25 -19.56
N ARG A 269 -41.37 -18.03 -19.29
CA ARG A 269 -42.36 -17.70 -18.26
C ARG A 269 -41.73 -17.70 -16.86
N ALA A 270 -40.99 -18.76 -16.55
CA ALA A 270 -40.35 -18.89 -15.24
C ALA A 270 -39.33 -17.77 -14.97
N ILE A 271 -38.51 -17.41 -15.97
CA ILE A 271 -37.56 -16.28 -15.88
C ILE A 271 -38.32 -14.97 -15.66
N ALA A 272 -39.37 -14.72 -16.45
CA ALA A 272 -40.15 -13.49 -16.32
C ALA A 272 -40.86 -13.37 -14.96
N GLN A 273 -41.30 -14.49 -14.39
CA GLN A 273 -41.96 -14.55 -13.10
C GLN A 273 -41.04 -14.76 -11.91
N ARG A 274 -39.73 -14.89 -12.15
CA ARG A 274 -38.71 -15.25 -11.13
C ARG A 274 -39.09 -16.50 -10.33
N GLN A 275 -39.65 -17.51 -11.01
CA GLN A 275 -40.01 -18.76 -10.38
C GLN A 275 -38.94 -19.82 -10.58
N PRO A 276 -38.46 -20.46 -9.52
CA PRO A 276 -37.51 -21.56 -9.67
C PRO A 276 -38.18 -22.76 -10.33
N LEU A 277 -37.43 -23.46 -11.17
CA LEU A 277 -37.84 -24.73 -11.76
C LEU A 277 -36.77 -25.78 -11.39
N GLN A 278 -37.24 -27.00 -11.12
CA GLN A 278 -36.36 -28.12 -10.81
C GLN A 278 -36.63 -29.31 -11.73
N HIS A 279 -35.58 -29.82 -12.36
CA HIS A 279 -35.63 -31.04 -13.16
C HIS A 279 -36.74 -31.08 -14.21
N VAL A 280 -36.95 -29.99 -14.96
CA VAL A 280 -37.94 -29.89 -15.97
C VAL A 280 -37.37 -30.26 -17.34
N GLU A 281 -38.04 -31.15 -18.06
CA GLU A 281 -37.70 -31.46 -19.43
C GLU A 281 -38.06 -30.26 -20.33
N VAL A 282 -37.05 -29.81 -21.08
CA VAL A 282 -37.22 -28.71 -22.04
C VAL A 282 -36.63 -29.14 -23.39
N THR A 283 -37.36 -28.79 -24.46
CA THR A 283 -36.92 -29.02 -25.81
C THR A 283 -36.60 -27.70 -26.49
N PHE A 284 -35.37 -27.53 -26.93
CA PHE A 284 -34.94 -26.41 -27.75
C PHE A 284 -35.26 -26.62 -29.23
N GLU A 285 -35.29 -25.59 -30.03
CA GLU A 285 -35.63 -25.63 -31.48
C GLU A 285 -34.78 -26.64 -32.27
N SER A 286 -33.61 -27.00 -31.76
CA SER A 286 -32.71 -28.05 -32.34
C SER A 286 -33.22 -29.47 -32.12
N GLN A 287 -34.45 -29.70 -31.62
CA GLN A 287 -35.03 -30.96 -31.19
C GLN A 287 -34.23 -31.74 -30.13
N ARG A 288 -33.28 -31.06 -29.45
CA ARG A 288 -32.58 -31.64 -28.32
C ARG A 288 -33.38 -31.47 -27.04
N GLN A 289 -33.51 -32.55 -26.29
CA GLN A 289 -34.10 -32.54 -24.98
C GLN A 289 -33.07 -32.35 -23.89
N PHE A 290 -33.33 -31.52 -22.95
CA PHE A 290 -32.51 -31.28 -21.77
C PHE A 290 -33.36 -31.28 -20.50
N ILE A 291 -32.74 -31.66 -19.40
CA ILE A 291 -33.33 -31.45 -18.08
C ILE A 291 -32.77 -30.11 -17.57
N ALA A 292 -33.62 -29.15 -17.32
CA ALA A 292 -33.25 -27.80 -16.89
C ALA A 292 -33.65 -27.58 -15.42
N THR A 293 -32.74 -26.93 -14.70
CA THR A 293 -32.98 -26.39 -13.35
C THR A 293 -32.77 -24.88 -13.40
N LEU A 294 -33.72 -24.10 -12.99
CA LEU A 294 -33.66 -22.65 -12.88
C LEU A 294 -33.60 -22.27 -11.42
N LEU A 295 -32.53 -21.58 -11.01
CA LEU A 295 -32.38 -20.96 -9.72
C LEU A 295 -32.57 -19.44 -9.87
N THR A 296 -33.35 -18.78 -8.99
CA THR A 296 -33.72 -17.36 -9.07
C THR A 296 -33.15 -16.58 -7.89
#